data_b80f5288c5e2baaee3b8556118a992ff
#
_entry.id   b80f5288c5e2baaee3b8556118a992ff
#
_cell.length_a   1.000
_cell.length_b   1.000
_cell.length_c   1.000
_cell.angle_alpha   90.00
_cell.angle_beta   90.00
_cell.angle_gamma   90.00
#
_symmetry.space_group_name_H-M   'P 1'
#
loop_
_entity.id
_entity.type
_entity.pdbx_description
1 polymer ?
#
loop_
_entity_poly.entity_id
_entity_poly.type
_entity_poly.pdbx_seq_one_letter_code
_entity_poly.pdbx_strand_id
1 'polypeptide(L)'
;AEQEELLNKYDDVRWTMVFMHQPLWLRESGKNWLQIENLLENRKHSVFTGHHHKYTLYERNKNDYFVLSTMGGGSELRGKKYGEFDHFLFITMTKKGPRFANLMLDGIEDKNILKSK
;
A
#
# COMPACT_ATOMS: atom_id res chain seq x y z
N ALA A 1 -19.07 12.69 -4.36
CA ALA A 1 -19.30 11.31 -4.69
C ALA A 1 -19.28 10.43 -3.45
N GLU A 2 -19.49 9.15 -3.60
CA GLU A 2 -19.56 8.20 -2.49
C GLU A 2 -18.32 8.21 -1.60
N GLN A 3 -17.14 8.27 -2.20
CA GLN A 3 -15.89 8.27 -1.47
C GLN A 3 -15.78 9.49 -0.56
N GLU A 4 -16.13 10.66 -1.06
CA GLU A 4 -16.11 11.89 -0.28
C GLU A 4 -17.09 11.83 0.89
N GLU A 5 -18.28 11.33 0.62
CA GLU A 5 -19.33 11.18 1.63
C GLU A 5 -18.89 10.26 2.77
N LEU A 6 -18.30 9.11 2.41
CA LEU A 6 -17.77 8.16 3.39
C LEU A 6 -16.63 8.75 4.22
N LEU A 7 -15.72 9.45 3.56
CA LEU A 7 -14.58 10.05 4.26
C LEU A 7 -15.03 11.15 5.23
N ASN A 8 -16.02 11.94 4.83
CA ASN A 8 -16.59 12.97 5.70
C ASN A 8 -17.32 12.37 6.89
N LYS A 9 -18.04 11.27 6.68
CA LYS A 9 -18.77 10.59 7.74
C LYS A 9 -17.85 10.01 8.81
N TYR A 10 -16.68 9.53 8.39
CA TYR A 10 -15.70 8.87 9.26
C TYR A 10 -14.41 9.68 9.35
N ASP A 11 -14.52 10.97 9.60
CA ASP A 11 -13.37 11.87 9.66
C ASP A 11 -12.59 11.82 10.98
N ASP A 12 -13.12 11.16 12.00
CA ASP A 12 -12.54 11.03 13.32
C ASP A 12 -11.71 9.77 13.54
N VAL A 13 -11.49 8.97 12.47
CA VAL A 13 -10.72 7.74 12.58
C VAL A 13 -9.22 8.04 12.70
N ARG A 14 -8.50 7.16 13.42
CA ARG A 14 -7.05 7.31 13.60
C ARG A 14 -6.27 7.10 12.31
N TRP A 15 -6.77 6.24 11.45
CA TRP A 15 -6.07 5.86 10.21
C TRP A 15 -7.08 5.40 9.16
N THR A 16 -6.80 5.71 7.91
CA THR A 16 -7.61 5.26 6.78
C THR A 16 -6.78 4.31 5.94
N MET A 17 -7.30 3.14 5.66
CA MET A 17 -6.64 2.17 4.77
C MET A 17 -7.42 2.08 3.47
N VAL A 18 -6.70 2.24 2.36
CA VAL A 18 -7.28 2.20 1.02
C VAL A 18 -6.77 0.96 0.29
N PHE A 19 -7.69 0.16 -0.21
CA PHE A 19 -7.37 -1.05 -0.96
C PHE A 19 -7.86 -0.91 -2.38
N MET A 20 -6.99 -1.19 -3.34
CA MET A 20 -7.36 -1.24 -4.75
C MET A 20 -6.44 -2.21 -5.48
N HIS A 21 -6.89 -2.72 -6.62
CA HIS A 21 -6.11 -3.72 -7.34
C HIS A 21 -4.87 -3.13 -8.00
N GLN A 22 -5.03 -2.08 -8.79
CA GLN A 22 -3.93 -1.48 -9.54
C GLN A 22 -3.35 -0.25 -8.83
N PRO A 23 -2.01 -0.04 -8.90
CA PRO A 23 -1.40 1.17 -8.35
C PRO A 23 -1.66 2.37 -9.28
N LEU A 24 -2.80 3.01 -9.09
CA LEU A 24 -3.28 4.05 -10.00
C LEU A 24 -2.38 5.28 -10.07
N TRP A 25 -1.60 5.56 -9.02
CA TRP A 25 -0.67 6.71 -9.03
C TRP A 25 0.49 6.52 -10.01
N LEU A 26 0.73 5.30 -10.49
CA LEU A 26 1.79 4.99 -11.46
C LEU A 26 1.31 5.11 -12.91
N ARG A 27 0.03 5.38 -13.13
CA ARG A 27 -0.55 5.42 -14.48
C ARG A 27 -0.64 6.86 -14.98
N GLU A 28 -0.38 7.05 -16.29
CA GLU A 28 -0.51 8.36 -16.93
C GLU A 28 -1.93 8.91 -16.84
N SER A 29 -2.92 8.03 -16.83
CA SER A 29 -4.32 8.38 -16.71
C SER A 29 -4.78 8.53 -15.26
N GLY A 30 -3.86 8.78 -14.33
CA GLY A 30 -4.14 8.79 -12.88
C GLY A 30 -4.93 9.99 -12.36
N LYS A 31 -5.64 10.73 -13.21
CA LYS A 31 -6.45 11.88 -12.80
C LYS A 31 -7.49 11.53 -11.74
N ASN A 32 -8.12 10.37 -11.87
CA ASN A 32 -9.12 9.92 -10.92
C ASN A 32 -8.50 9.63 -9.55
N TRP A 33 -7.28 9.10 -9.56
CA TRP A 33 -6.55 8.87 -8.30
C TRP A 33 -6.21 10.19 -7.60
N LEU A 34 -5.78 11.20 -8.36
CA LEU A 34 -5.44 12.50 -7.78
C LEU A 34 -6.66 13.13 -7.09
N GLN A 35 -7.85 12.95 -7.61
CA GLN A 35 -9.08 13.42 -6.97
C GLN A 35 -9.29 12.72 -5.63
N ILE A 36 -9.12 11.41 -5.58
CA ILE A 36 -9.24 10.65 -4.34
C ILE A 36 -8.13 11.03 -3.36
N GLU A 37 -6.91 11.16 -3.85
CA GLU A 37 -5.76 11.54 -3.03
C GLU A 37 -5.96 12.91 -2.39
N ASN A 38 -6.56 13.86 -3.10
CA ASN A 38 -6.90 15.15 -2.54
C ASN A 38 -7.88 15.05 -1.38
N LEU A 39 -8.83 14.11 -1.45
CA LEU A 39 -9.77 13.87 -0.37
C LEU A 39 -9.08 13.27 0.88
N LEU A 40 -7.93 12.63 0.68
CA LEU A 40 -7.15 12.01 1.75
C LEU A 40 -6.07 12.94 2.32
N GLU A 41 -5.91 14.13 1.76
CA GLU A 41 -4.80 15.05 2.03
C GLU A 41 -4.58 15.35 3.50
N ASN A 42 -5.66 15.55 4.25
CA ASN A 42 -5.60 15.94 5.64
C ASN A 42 -5.79 14.80 6.63
N ARG A 43 -5.64 13.57 6.19
CA ARG A 43 -5.75 12.40 7.07
C ARG A 43 -4.62 11.42 6.87
N LYS A 44 -4.24 10.79 7.96
CA LYS A 44 -3.23 9.73 7.94
C LYS A 44 -3.83 8.52 7.23
N HIS A 45 -3.13 8.02 6.21
CA HIS A 45 -3.63 6.90 5.44
C HIS A 45 -2.49 6.04 4.89
N SER A 46 -2.84 4.84 4.50
CA SER A 46 -1.95 3.91 3.81
C SER A 46 -2.72 3.28 2.66
N VAL A 47 -2.05 3.04 1.55
CA VAL A 47 -2.67 2.50 0.33
C VAL A 47 -2.03 1.16 0.00
N PHE A 48 -2.87 0.18 -0.33
CA PHE A 48 -2.44 -1.19 -0.63
C PHE A 48 -2.94 -1.60 -2.00
N THR A 49 -2.01 -2.02 -2.87
CA THR A 49 -2.33 -2.47 -4.22
C THR A 49 -1.60 -3.76 -4.55
N GLY A 50 -1.94 -4.38 -5.66
CA GLY A 50 -1.29 -5.57 -6.17
C GLY A 50 -0.99 -5.42 -7.64
N HIS A 51 -1.52 -6.32 -8.47
CA HIS A 51 -1.49 -6.31 -9.92
C HIS A 51 -0.11 -6.65 -10.54
N HIS A 52 0.96 -6.01 -10.09
CA HIS A 52 2.29 -6.18 -10.70
C HIS A 52 2.98 -7.48 -10.29
N HIS A 53 2.54 -8.13 -9.20
CA HIS A 53 3.19 -9.31 -8.61
C HIS A 53 4.65 -9.04 -8.24
N LYS A 54 4.97 -7.78 -7.93
CA LYS A 54 6.29 -7.35 -7.48
C LYS A 54 6.12 -6.34 -6.35
N TYR A 55 6.85 -6.54 -5.28
CA TYR A 55 6.77 -5.65 -4.13
C TYR A 55 7.56 -4.36 -4.37
N THR A 56 6.94 -3.23 -4.09
CA THR A 56 7.63 -1.94 -3.98
C THR A 56 6.86 -1.08 -2.99
N LEU A 57 7.59 -0.43 -2.09
CA LEU A 57 7.02 0.58 -1.21
C LEU A 57 7.28 1.96 -1.80
N TYR A 58 6.23 2.74 -1.98
CA TYR A 58 6.29 4.14 -2.39
C TYR A 58 5.90 5.02 -1.20
N GLU A 59 6.42 6.24 -1.19
CA GLU A 59 6.00 7.25 -0.22
C GLU A 59 5.42 8.45 -0.97
N ARG A 60 4.19 8.83 -0.63
CA ARG A 60 3.53 10.00 -1.22
C ARG A 60 2.93 10.83 -0.08
N ASN A 61 3.29 12.12 -0.02
CA ASN A 61 2.81 13.03 1.02
C ASN A 61 2.99 12.46 2.42
N LYS A 62 4.14 11.80 2.66
CA LYS A 62 4.50 11.16 3.94
C LYS A 62 3.62 9.96 4.32
N ASN A 63 2.92 9.39 3.36
CA ASN A 63 2.11 8.18 3.56
C ASN A 63 2.69 7.01 2.78
N ASP A 64 2.53 5.82 3.33
CA ASP A 64 3.02 4.59 2.69
C ASP A 64 2.02 4.08 1.66
N TYR A 65 2.52 3.85 0.45
CA TYR A 65 1.77 3.30 -0.68
C TYR A 65 2.45 2.00 -1.10
N PHE A 66 1.78 0.89 -0.86
CA PHE A 66 2.33 -0.44 -1.13
C PHE A 66 1.87 -0.99 -2.48
N VAL A 67 2.81 -1.48 -3.26
CA VAL A 67 2.54 -2.45 -4.31
C VAL A 67 2.99 -3.79 -3.75
N LEU A 68 2.04 -4.68 -3.46
CA LEU A 68 2.35 -5.97 -2.85
C LEU A 68 2.67 -7.00 -3.92
N SER A 69 3.54 -7.94 -3.59
CA SER A 69 3.85 -9.05 -4.45
C SER A 69 2.70 -10.07 -4.40
N THR A 70 2.99 -11.33 -4.44
CA THR A 70 1.97 -12.37 -4.56
C THR A 70 2.05 -13.36 -3.39
N MET A 71 1.02 -14.16 -3.28
CA MET A 71 1.01 -15.32 -2.40
C MET A 71 0.54 -16.50 -3.24
N GLY A 72 1.48 -17.13 -3.92
CA GLY A 72 1.21 -18.23 -4.84
C GLY A 72 0.77 -17.82 -6.23
N GLY A 73 0.83 -16.53 -6.57
CA GLY A 73 0.48 -16.03 -7.89
C GLY A 73 1.63 -16.17 -8.90
N GLY A 74 1.40 -15.70 -10.12
CA GLY A 74 2.41 -15.76 -11.19
C GLY A 74 3.61 -14.88 -10.91
N SER A 75 4.78 -15.48 -10.75
CA SER A 75 6.02 -14.77 -10.48
C SER A 75 7.21 -15.65 -10.79
N GLU A 76 8.31 -15.04 -11.22
CA GLU A 76 9.57 -15.75 -11.39
C GLU A 76 10.28 -16.00 -10.06
N LEU A 77 9.81 -15.40 -8.98
CA LEU A 77 10.32 -15.54 -7.61
C LEU A 77 11.84 -15.35 -7.54
N ARG A 78 12.34 -14.31 -8.21
CA ARG A 78 13.79 -14.02 -8.25
C ARG A 78 14.33 -13.45 -6.94
N GLY A 79 13.46 -13.11 -6.01
CA GLY A 79 13.86 -12.73 -4.66
C GLY A 79 13.69 -11.24 -4.35
N LYS A 80 14.16 -10.87 -3.17
CA LYS A 80 13.96 -9.57 -2.56
C LYS A 80 14.43 -8.41 -3.43
N LYS A 81 15.56 -8.58 -4.10
CA LYS A 81 16.14 -7.54 -4.95
C LYS A 81 15.20 -7.11 -6.08
N TYR A 82 14.37 -8.03 -6.55
CA TYR A 82 13.43 -7.79 -7.65
C TYR A 82 12.01 -7.57 -7.17
N GLY A 83 11.78 -7.63 -5.86
CA GLY A 83 10.44 -7.57 -5.30
C GLY A 83 9.60 -8.82 -5.59
N GLU A 84 10.23 -9.92 -5.97
CA GLU A 84 9.55 -11.15 -6.37
C GLU A 84 9.70 -12.21 -5.28
N PHE A 85 8.69 -12.26 -4.43
CA PHE A 85 8.62 -13.22 -3.32
C PHE A 85 7.18 -13.39 -2.88
N ASP A 86 6.86 -14.55 -2.36
CA ASP A 86 5.56 -14.77 -1.73
C ASP A 86 5.60 -14.21 -0.30
N HIS A 87 4.55 -13.49 0.09
CA HIS A 87 4.48 -12.90 1.41
C HIS A 87 3.06 -12.55 1.82
N PHE A 88 2.90 -12.34 3.12
CA PHE A 88 1.77 -11.60 3.69
C PHE A 88 2.29 -10.29 4.26
N LEU A 89 1.55 -9.22 4.08
CA LEU A 89 1.80 -8.00 4.82
C LEU A 89 0.98 -8.04 6.11
N PHE A 90 1.67 -8.17 7.24
CA PHE A 90 1.05 -8.19 8.56
C PHE A 90 1.00 -6.78 9.11
N ILE A 91 -0.19 -6.34 9.53
CA ILE A 91 -0.40 -4.98 10.00
C ILE A 91 -0.81 -5.01 11.46
N THR A 92 -0.03 -4.34 12.31
CA THR A 92 -0.36 -4.17 13.72
C THR A 92 -0.79 -2.73 13.94
N MET A 93 -2.02 -2.53 14.41
CA MET A 93 -2.52 -1.19 14.71
C MET A 93 -2.07 -0.77 16.09
N THR A 94 -1.37 0.36 16.17
CA THR A 94 -0.96 0.96 17.44
C THR A 94 -1.65 2.31 17.64
N LYS A 95 -1.47 2.90 18.80
CA LYS A 95 -1.99 4.26 19.05
C LYS A 95 -1.37 5.30 18.11
N LYS A 96 -0.18 5.04 17.60
CA LYS A 96 0.54 5.93 16.67
C LYS A 96 0.29 5.59 15.21
N GLY A 97 -0.52 4.57 14.92
CA GLY A 97 -0.81 4.13 13.59
C GLY A 97 -0.35 2.70 13.32
N PRO A 98 -0.41 2.27 12.07
CA PRO A 98 -0.06 0.90 11.71
C PRO A 98 1.45 0.66 11.71
N ARG A 99 1.84 -0.55 12.08
CA ARG A 99 3.17 -1.08 11.88
C ARG A 99 3.08 -2.23 10.90
N PHE A 100 4.04 -2.33 10.00
CA PHE A 100 4.01 -3.29 8.91
C PHE A 100 5.18 -4.26 9.00
N ALA A 101 4.90 -5.54 8.74
CA ALA A 101 5.93 -6.55 8.64
C ALA A 101 5.60 -7.47 7.47
N ASN A 102 6.60 -7.82 6.68
CA ASN A 102 6.45 -8.78 5.59
C ASN A 102 6.73 -10.17 6.14
N LEU A 103 5.70 -11.02 6.19
CA LEU A 103 5.85 -12.42 6.60
C LEU A 103 6.11 -13.26 5.36
N MET A 104 7.31 -13.82 5.28
CA MET A 104 7.75 -14.62 4.15
C MET A 104 8.00 -16.06 4.60
N LEU A 105 8.14 -16.97 3.66
CA LEU A 105 8.39 -18.38 3.98
C LEU A 105 9.67 -18.59 4.79
N ASP A 106 10.66 -17.74 4.58
CA ASP A 106 11.98 -17.87 5.20
C ASP A 106 12.26 -16.85 6.30
N GLY A 107 11.25 -16.07 6.70
CA GLY A 107 11.45 -15.11 7.78
C GLY A 107 10.56 -13.89 7.70
N ILE A 108 10.89 -12.91 8.52
CA ILE A 108 10.16 -11.65 8.63
C ILE A 108 11.06 -10.52 8.13
N GLU A 109 10.51 -9.69 7.24
CA GLU A 109 11.24 -8.55 6.68
C GLU A 109 10.50 -7.24 6.90
N ASP A 110 11.26 -6.17 6.98
CA ASP A 110 10.73 -4.81 7.13
C ASP A 110 10.01 -4.33 5.86
N LYS A 111 9.12 -3.35 6.03
CA LYS A 111 8.41 -2.76 4.88
C LYS A 111 9.35 -2.12 3.85
N ASN A 112 10.53 -1.68 4.27
CA ASN A 112 11.49 -1.02 3.40
C ASN A 112 12.39 -2.00 2.61
N ILE A 113 12.04 -3.27 2.57
CA ILE A 113 12.80 -4.30 1.87
C ILE A 113 13.09 -3.94 0.41
N LEU A 114 12.17 -3.22 -0.24
CA LEU A 114 12.38 -2.65 -1.55
C LEU A 114 11.57 -1.35 -1.65
N LYS A 115 12.24 -0.23 -1.43
CA LYS A 115 11.60 1.07 -1.42
C LYS A 115 11.95 1.85 -2.69
N SER A 116 10.96 2.44 -3.32
CA SER A 116 11.14 3.33 -4.46
C SER A 116 11.74 4.65 -3.99
N LYS A 117 12.65 5.17 -4.78
CA LYS A 117 13.30 6.46 -4.51
C LYS A 117 12.42 7.64 -4.94
#